data_fb27016e0428f07e3a60174bf8d7a72a
#
_entry.id   fb27016e0428f07e3a60174bf8d7a72a
#
_cell.length_a   1.000
_cell.length_b   1.000
_cell.length_c   1.000
_cell.angle_alpha   90.00
_cell.angle_beta   90.00
_cell.angle_gamma   90.00
#
_symmetry.space_group_name_H-M   'P 1'
#
loop_
_entity.id
_entity.type
_entity.pdbx_description
1 polymer ?
#
loop_
_entity_poly.entity_id
_entity_poly.type
_entity_poly.pdbx_seq_one_letter_code
_entity_poly.pdbx_strand_id
1 'polypeptide(L)'
;MLKRGISVEVLDESLELIKASFNGHDELIYDRDSSIMPYNVSILAGDKGITKHILQNNGISVPMGEVFNITDSDYILKAFKVFDCPVVLKPVFGSHGYDVYTNITSEKDLLKAIDKITQNRGINTKVLIEEYFKAKEYRVFVTRNRDYAVLHRDPAHVYGDGEHSIKELIAIENYCRMNPRTNALCEILVDDEMYKYIKANGISMDTIPTLGEKVYLRPNSNVAMGGICEDYTDRVHPSVIDIGMKVLEAFPGLPYVGIDSIEQEQNDDSYRIIEINTVPGVHMHFRPAIGKSQNIAKYMVDLIFPETKHYEKGEENGYQKSLKRF
;
A
#
# COMPACT_ATOMS: atom_id res chain seq x y z
N MET A 1 16.19 -16.86 0.63
CA MET A 1 17.19 -17.24 1.65
C MET A 1 17.64 -18.67 1.49
N LEU A 2 16.83 -19.71 1.72
CA LEU A 2 17.24 -21.12 1.68
C LEU A 2 17.94 -21.55 0.38
N LYS A 3 17.47 -21.10 -0.79
CA LYS A 3 18.10 -21.38 -2.09
C LYS A 3 19.53 -20.84 -2.22
N ARG A 4 19.94 -19.93 -1.34
CA ARG A 4 21.27 -19.33 -1.30
C ARG A 4 22.14 -19.88 -0.18
N GLY A 5 21.71 -20.95 0.49
CA GLY A 5 22.42 -21.54 1.60
C GLY A 5 22.32 -20.75 2.93
N ILE A 6 21.47 -19.71 2.99
CA ILE A 6 21.18 -19.01 4.23
C ILE A 6 20.29 -19.93 5.07
N SER A 7 20.74 -20.27 6.27
CA SER A 7 19.91 -21.03 7.23
C SER A 7 18.85 -20.10 7.81
N VAL A 8 17.65 -20.65 8.05
CA VAL A 8 16.53 -19.91 8.62
C VAL A 8 15.95 -20.72 9.77
N GLU A 9 15.90 -20.13 10.93
CA GLU A 9 15.29 -20.66 12.15
C GLU A 9 14.08 -19.78 12.49
N VAL A 10 12.90 -20.40 12.67
CA VAL A 10 11.70 -19.69 13.16
C VAL A 10 11.79 -19.59 14.66
N LEU A 11 11.91 -18.39 15.19
CA LEU A 11 11.98 -18.14 16.62
C LEU A 11 10.59 -17.97 17.23
N ASP A 12 9.70 -17.29 16.52
CA ASP A 12 8.31 -17.10 16.89
C ASP A 12 7.43 -16.92 15.66
N GLU A 13 6.51 -17.86 15.43
CA GLU A 13 5.61 -17.85 14.28
C GLU A 13 4.56 -16.76 14.38
N SER A 14 4.06 -16.48 15.59
CA SER A 14 3.01 -15.48 15.83
C SER A 14 3.49 -14.05 15.63
N LEU A 15 4.79 -13.83 15.85
CA LEU A 15 5.47 -12.56 15.64
C LEU A 15 6.15 -12.47 14.27
N GLU A 16 6.07 -13.51 13.45
CA GLU A 16 6.81 -13.58 12.17
C GLU A 16 8.32 -13.32 12.38
N LEU A 17 8.87 -13.80 13.52
CA LEU A 17 10.25 -13.60 13.90
C LEU A 17 11.11 -14.79 13.48
N ILE A 18 12.13 -14.52 12.68
CA ILE A 18 13.11 -15.52 12.25
C ILE A 18 14.54 -15.07 12.55
N LYS A 19 15.42 -16.04 12.76
CA LYS A 19 16.87 -15.85 12.69
C LYS A 19 17.34 -16.39 11.34
N ALA A 20 18.05 -15.57 10.56
CA ALA A 20 18.70 -15.96 9.33
C ALA A 20 20.23 -15.89 9.50
N SER A 21 20.97 -16.93 9.04
CA SER A 21 22.42 -17.02 9.26
C SER A 21 23.15 -17.51 8.03
N PHE A 22 24.27 -16.87 7.70
CA PHE A 22 25.17 -17.28 6.62
C PHE A 22 26.63 -16.96 6.96
N ASN A 23 27.49 -17.99 7.07
CA ASN A 23 28.94 -17.85 7.31
C ASN A 23 29.32 -16.89 8.47
N GLY A 24 28.55 -16.92 9.56
CA GLY A 24 28.80 -16.07 10.73
C GLY A 24 28.11 -14.70 10.67
N HIS A 25 27.45 -14.38 9.58
CA HIS A 25 26.53 -13.24 9.49
C HIS A 25 25.15 -13.69 9.96
N ASP A 26 24.69 -13.17 11.08
CA ASP A 26 23.39 -13.48 11.69
C ASP A 26 22.47 -12.24 11.65
N GLU A 27 21.23 -12.44 11.24
CA GLU A 27 20.18 -11.42 11.21
C GLU A 27 18.94 -11.90 11.94
N LEU A 28 18.36 -11.02 12.77
CA LEU A 28 17.01 -11.17 13.26
C LEU A 28 16.07 -10.40 12.35
N ILE A 29 15.11 -11.10 11.77
CA ILE A 29 14.11 -10.52 10.87
C ILE A 29 12.75 -10.67 11.53
N TYR A 30 12.13 -9.51 11.80
CA TYR A 30 10.80 -9.39 12.38
C TYR A 30 9.84 -8.88 11.32
N ASP A 31 8.85 -9.67 10.97
CA ASP A 31 7.99 -9.43 9.80
C ASP A 31 8.85 -9.29 8.53
N ARG A 32 9.07 -8.09 8.05
CA ARG A 32 9.92 -7.76 6.87
C ARG A 32 11.03 -6.76 7.23
N ASP A 33 11.20 -6.48 8.51
CA ASP A 33 12.20 -5.56 9.03
C ASP A 33 13.46 -6.31 9.51
N SER A 34 14.62 -5.70 9.38
CA SER A 34 15.91 -6.26 9.76
C SER A 34 16.88 -5.18 10.21
N SER A 35 18.09 -5.57 10.63
CA SER A 35 19.09 -4.63 11.16
C SER A 35 19.50 -3.54 10.19
N ILE A 36 19.31 -3.74 8.88
CA ILE A 36 19.65 -2.74 7.85
C ILE A 36 18.70 -1.55 7.81
N MET A 37 17.51 -1.65 8.44
CA MET A 37 16.53 -0.57 8.50
C MET A 37 16.81 0.34 9.70
N PRO A 38 17.20 1.60 9.51
CA PRO A 38 17.48 2.50 10.62
C PRO A 38 16.19 2.82 11.40
N TYR A 39 16.19 2.54 12.69
CA TYR A 39 15.03 2.72 13.57
C TYR A 39 14.47 4.16 13.54
N ASN A 40 15.34 5.17 13.61
CA ASN A 40 14.95 6.57 13.56
C ASN A 40 14.27 6.93 12.23
N VAL A 41 14.75 6.41 11.12
CA VAL A 41 14.19 6.66 9.78
C VAL A 41 12.83 5.97 9.66
N SER A 42 12.69 4.75 10.18
CA SER A 42 11.42 4.03 10.19
C SER A 42 10.35 4.79 10.97
N ILE A 43 10.68 5.36 12.13
CA ILE A 43 9.74 6.19 12.93
C ILE A 43 9.35 7.46 12.17
N LEU A 44 10.32 8.17 11.60
CA LEU A 44 10.06 9.41 10.85
C LEU A 44 9.17 9.15 9.64
N ALA A 45 9.43 8.07 8.92
CA ALA A 45 8.62 7.64 7.78
C ALA A 45 7.19 7.23 8.16
N GLY A 46 6.98 6.76 9.39
CA GLY A 46 5.66 6.44 9.93
C GLY A 46 4.78 7.65 10.23
N ASP A 47 5.37 8.84 10.40
CA ASP A 47 4.64 10.10 10.59
C ASP A 47 4.37 10.77 9.24
N LYS A 48 3.11 10.77 8.80
CA LYS A 48 2.70 11.32 7.49
C LYS A 48 2.99 12.81 7.35
N GLY A 49 2.93 13.57 8.45
CA GLY A 49 3.23 15.00 8.45
C GLY A 49 4.72 15.27 8.29
N ILE A 50 5.56 14.57 9.05
CA ILE A 50 7.02 14.66 8.95
C ILE A 50 7.49 14.19 7.59
N THR A 51 6.99 13.05 7.12
CA THR A 51 7.30 12.50 5.79
C THR A 51 7.00 13.53 4.70
N LYS A 52 5.81 14.13 4.71
CA LYS A 52 5.41 15.16 3.76
C LYS A 52 6.40 16.33 3.77
N HIS A 53 6.76 16.83 4.94
CA HIS A 53 7.70 17.93 5.10
C HIS A 53 9.10 17.59 4.55
N ILE A 54 9.61 16.40 4.86
CA ILE A 54 10.92 15.94 4.34
C ILE A 54 10.88 15.86 2.81
N LEU A 55 9.83 15.26 2.24
CA LEU A 55 9.69 15.12 0.79
C LEU A 55 9.62 16.48 0.08
N GLN A 56 8.81 17.40 0.60
CA GLN A 56 8.70 18.78 0.06
C GLN A 56 10.02 19.52 0.08
N ASN A 57 10.78 19.43 1.19
CA ASN A 57 12.08 20.09 1.32
C ASN A 57 13.13 19.51 0.35
N ASN A 58 12.93 18.30 -0.15
CA ASN A 58 13.76 17.66 -1.18
C ASN A 58 13.18 17.82 -2.60
N GLY A 59 12.20 18.71 -2.80
CA GLY A 59 11.62 19.00 -4.11
C GLY A 59 10.77 17.86 -4.68
N ILE A 60 10.29 16.95 -3.83
CA ILE A 60 9.43 15.83 -4.22
C ILE A 60 7.97 16.26 -4.08
N SER A 61 7.19 16.05 -5.13
CA SER A 61 5.77 16.43 -5.17
C SER A 61 4.93 15.57 -4.24
N VAL A 62 4.15 16.22 -3.38
CA VAL A 62 3.15 15.61 -2.48
C VAL A 62 1.86 16.45 -2.54
N PRO A 63 0.68 15.91 -2.21
CA PRO A 63 -0.53 16.71 -2.06
C PRO A 63 -0.32 17.87 -1.09
N MET A 64 -0.82 19.07 -1.35
CA MET A 64 -0.82 20.13 -0.35
C MET A 64 -1.61 19.70 0.88
N GLY A 65 -1.12 20.04 2.07
CA GLY A 65 -1.82 19.66 3.30
C GLY A 65 -1.12 20.15 4.54
N GLU A 66 -1.86 20.11 5.65
CA GLU A 66 -1.43 20.63 6.94
C GLU A 66 -1.87 19.72 8.09
N VAL A 67 -1.08 19.68 9.16
CA VAL A 67 -1.31 18.83 10.34
C VAL A 67 -1.92 19.66 11.46
N PHE A 68 -2.97 19.15 12.08
CA PHE A 68 -3.66 19.74 13.22
C PHE A 68 -3.84 18.74 14.35
N ASN A 69 -4.06 19.21 15.58
CA ASN A 69 -4.68 18.36 16.59
C ASN A 69 -6.17 18.20 16.24
N ILE A 70 -6.73 17.03 16.47
CA ILE A 70 -8.14 16.75 16.14
C ILE A 70 -9.12 17.69 16.86
N THR A 71 -8.70 18.24 18.02
CA THR A 71 -9.47 19.19 18.81
C THR A 71 -9.53 20.60 18.20
N ASP A 72 -8.66 20.89 17.25
CA ASP A 72 -8.54 22.22 16.63
C ASP A 72 -9.50 22.35 15.44
N SER A 73 -10.76 21.92 15.60
CA SER A 73 -11.76 21.84 14.54
C SER A 73 -11.97 23.16 13.79
N ASP A 74 -11.92 24.31 14.47
CA ASP A 74 -12.04 25.62 13.83
C ASP A 74 -10.88 25.92 12.88
N TYR A 75 -9.64 25.50 13.22
CA TYR A 75 -8.49 25.66 12.34
C TYR A 75 -8.56 24.68 11.16
N ILE A 76 -9.00 23.44 11.39
CA ILE A 76 -9.24 22.45 10.32
C ILE A 76 -10.28 22.97 9.33
N LEU A 77 -11.38 23.56 9.82
CA LEU A 77 -12.42 24.17 8.98
C LEU A 77 -11.89 25.39 8.19
N LYS A 78 -11.04 26.19 8.80
CA LYS A 78 -10.40 27.32 8.09
C LYS A 78 -9.47 26.81 6.99
N ALA A 79 -8.65 25.79 7.28
CA ALA A 79 -7.79 25.16 6.29
C ALA A 79 -8.61 24.56 5.14
N PHE A 80 -9.71 23.86 5.44
CA PHE A 80 -10.62 23.29 4.44
C PHE A 80 -11.12 24.35 3.43
N LYS A 81 -11.43 25.57 3.88
CA LYS A 81 -11.90 26.67 3.02
C LYS A 81 -10.86 27.21 2.06
N VAL A 82 -9.59 26.92 2.29
CA VAL A 82 -8.49 27.33 1.39
C VAL A 82 -8.32 26.38 0.21
N PHE A 83 -8.81 25.15 0.34
CA PHE A 83 -8.72 24.17 -0.75
C PHE A 83 -9.83 24.41 -1.79
N ASP A 84 -9.44 24.55 -3.07
CA ASP A 84 -10.37 24.63 -4.21
C ASP A 84 -10.75 23.24 -4.76
N CYS A 85 -10.44 22.19 -4.04
CA CYS A 85 -10.67 20.80 -4.41
C CYS A 85 -11.20 20.00 -3.21
N PRO A 86 -11.76 18.81 -3.43
CA PRO A 86 -12.06 17.88 -2.34
C PRO A 86 -10.81 17.58 -1.51
N VAL A 87 -11.00 17.24 -0.24
CA VAL A 87 -9.88 16.94 0.66
C VAL A 87 -9.95 15.52 1.23
N VAL A 88 -8.80 15.08 1.75
CA VAL A 88 -8.65 13.90 2.61
C VAL A 88 -8.41 14.37 4.03
N LEU A 89 -9.09 13.75 5.00
CA LEU A 89 -8.76 13.86 6.42
C LEU A 89 -8.33 12.48 6.93
N LYS A 90 -7.13 12.40 7.50
CA LYS A 90 -6.55 11.14 7.97
C LYS A 90 -5.69 11.33 9.22
N PRO A 91 -5.60 10.35 10.13
CA PRO A 91 -4.63 10.39 11.22
C PRO A 91 -3.19 10.44 10.68
N VAL A 92 -2.33 11.19 11.36
CA VAL A 92 -0.90 11.26 11.05
C VAL A 92 -0.24 9.89 11.18
N PHE A 93 -0.59 9.14 12.23
CA PHE A 93 -0.16 7.76 12.44
C PHE A 93 -1.29 6.78 12.15
N GLY A 94 -0.97 5.72 11.43
CA GLY A 94 -1.91 4.65 11.10
C GLY A 94 -1.62 4.02 9.75
N SER A 95 -2.17 2.84 9.54
CA SER A 95 -1.98 2.02 8.34
C SER A 95 -3.31 1.43 7.85
N HIS A 96 -3.29 0.73 6.73
CA HIS A 96 -4.43 -0.01 6.17
C HIS A 96 -5.67 0.84 5.82
N GLY A 97 -5.53 2.18 5.76
CA GLY A 97 -6.65 3.07 5.43
C GLY A 97 -7.68 3.26 6.55
N TYR A 98 -7.42 2.79 7.76
CA TYR A 98 -8.32 3.02 8.89
C TYR A 98 -8.40 4.49 9.26
N ASP A 99 -9.64 4.98 9.40
CA ASP A 99 -9.97 6.39 9.70
C ASP A 99 -9.48 7.38 8.63
N VAL A 100 -9.35 6.93 7.39
CA VAL A 100 -9.04 7.79 6.24
C VAL A 100 -10.33 8.16 5.51
N TYR A 101 -10.69 9.44 5.55
CA TYR A 101 -11.88 9.98 4.91
C TYR A 101 -11.46 10.77 3.68
N THR A 102 -11.84 10.29 2.52
CA THR A 102 -11.47 10.85 1.22
C THR A 102 -12.65 11.56 0.55
N ASN A 103 -12.36 12.41 -0.44
CA ASN A 103 -13.36 13.11 -1.25
C ASN A 103 -14.36 13.94 -0.40
N ILE A 104 -13.84 14.60 0.64
CA ILE A 104 -14.64 15.50 1.48
C ILE A 104 -14.83 16.81 0.73
N THR A 105 -16.12 17.14 0.44
CA THR A 105 -16.51 18.33 -0.32
C THR A 105 -17.36 19.31 0.49
N SER A 106 -17.74 18.96 1.73
CA SER A 106 -18.56 19.82 2.57
C SER A 106 -18.03 19.91 4.01
N GLU A 107 -18.24 21.06 4.66
CA GLU A 107 -17.94 21.24 6.10
C GLU A 107 -18.66 20.20 6.97
N LYS A 108 -19.90 19.84 6.60
CA LYS A 108 -20.68 18.83 7.32
C LYS A 108 -20.02 17.46 7.30
N ASP A 109 -19.46 17.06 6.17
CA ASP A 109 -18.80 15.75 6.06
C ASP A 109 -17.42 15.78 6.71
N LEU A 110 -16.73 16.93 6.68
CA LEU A 110 -15.48 17.14 7.41
C LEU A 110 -15.70 17.01 8.93
N LEU A 111 -16.72 17.66 9.47
CA LEU A 111 -17.06 17.56 10.90
C LEU A 111 -17.41 16.13 11.31
N LYS A 112 -18.17 15.41 10.48
CA LYS A 112 -18.44 13.98 10.72
C LYS A 112 -17.16 13.13 10.73
N ALA A 113 -16.21 13.43 9.85
CA ALA A 113 -14.94 12.73 9.83
C ALA A 113 -14.11 13.02 11.09
N ILE A 114 -14.06 14.28 11.53
CA ILE A 114 -13.43 14.70 12.79
C ILE A 114 -14.05 13.92 13.98
N ASP A 115 -15.38 13.92 14.09
CA ASP A 115 -16.10 13.23 15.16
C ASP A 115 -15.76 11.73 15.19
N LYS A 116 -15.76 11.08 14.03
CA LYS A 116 -15.46 9.64 13.94
C LYS A 116 -14.02 9.31 14.31
N ILE A 117 -13.05 10.09 13.82
CA ILE A 117 -11.65 9.92 14.21
C ILE A 117 -11.50 10.13 15.73
N THR A 118 -12.15 11.15 16.27
CA THR A 118 -12.14 11.42 17.71
C THR A 118 -12.71 10.26 18.52
N GLN A 119 -13.83 9.68 18.08
CA GLN A 119 -14.46 8.53 18.74
C GLN A 119 -13.58 7.29 18.70
N ASN A 120 -12.91 7.04 17.56
CA ASN A 120 -12.12 5.84 17.37
C ASN A 120 -10.72 5.93 18.03
N ARG A 121 -10.11 7.13 18.05
CA ARG A 121 -8.71 7.32 18.43
C ARG A 121 -8.47 8.26 19.63
N GLY A 122 -9.48 8.99 20.02
CA GLY A 122 -9.42 9.94 21.13
C GLY A 122 -8.94 11.35 20.74
N ILE A 123 -9.07 12.26 21.70
CA ILE A 123 -8.82 13.70 21.53
C ILE A 123 -7.36 14.10 21.33
N ASN A 124 -6.41 13.20 21.65
CA ASN A 124 -4.97 13.47 21.49
C ASN A 124 -4.45 13.09 20.08
N THR A 125 -5.36 12.83 19.14
CA THR A 125 -4.99 12.43 17.78
C THR A 125 -4.58 13.64 16.97
N LYS A 126 -3.44 13.54 16.25
CA LYS A 126 -3.07 14.46 15.18
C LYS A 126 -3.63 13.96 13.86
N VAL A 127 -4.17 14.88 13.06
CA VAL A 127 -4.73 14.60 11.74
C VAL A 127 -4.05 15.45 10.68
N LEU A 128 -3.94 14.90 9.50
CA LEU A 128 -3.51 15.58 8.28
C LEU A 128 -4.75 15.83 7.42
N ILE A 129 -4.99 17.09 7.06
CA ILE A 129 -5.91 17.48 6.00
C ILE A 129 -5.10 17.79 4.76
N GLU A 130 -5.45 17.21 3.61
CA GLU A 130 -4.72 17.41 2.36
C GLU A 130 -5.63 17.32 1.13
N GLU A 131 -5.14 17.79 -0.01
CA GLU A 131 -5.82 17.68 -1.31
C GLU A 131 -6.16 16.23 -1.64
N TYR A 132 -7.36 16.01 -2.16
CA TYR A 132 -7.79 14.74 -2.74
C TYR A 132 -7.71 14.78 -4.26
N PHE A 133 -7.09 13.75 -4.83
CA PHE A 133 -7.02 13.55 -6.27
C PHE A 133 -7.68 12.21 -6.64
N LYS A 134 -8.61 12.26 -7.59
CA LYS A 134 -9.13 11.05 -8.22
C LYS A 134 -8.20 10.66 -9.37
N ALA A 135 -7.21 9.83 -9.08
CA ALA A 135 -6.20 9.43 -10.04
C ALA A 135 -5.84 7.94 -9.86
N LYS A 136 -5.08 7.40 -10.82
CA LYS A 136 -4.55 6.04 -10.67
C LYS A 136 -3.53 6.00 -9.54
N GLU A 137 -3.65 4.97 -8.70
CA GLU A 137 -2.75 4.74 -7.58
C GLU A 137 -1.73 3.66 -7.93
N TYR A 138 -0.48 3.94 -7.57
CA TYR A 138 0.62 3.01 -7.75
C TYR A 138 1.30 2.71 -6.40
N ARG A 139 1.68 1.45 -6.20
CA ARG A 139 2.63 1.02 -5.19
C ARG A 139 3.96 0.79 -5.88
N VAL A 140 4.92 1.65 -5.61
CA VAL A 140 6.29 1.53 -6.10
C VAL A 140 7.16 0.96 -4.99
N PHE A 141 7.78 -0.19 -5.23
CA PHE A 141 8.87 -0.69 -4.40
C PHE A 141 10.19 -0.32 -5.09
N VAL A 142 11.13 0.24 -4.34
CA VAL A 142 12.44 0.60 -4.85
C VAL A 142 13.52 0.36 -3.81
N THR A 143 14.72 -0.03 -4.25
CA THR A 143 15.90 -0.26 -3.42
C THR A 143 17.03 0.70 -3.78
N ARG A 144 18.01 0.86 -2.88
CA ARG A 144 19.25 1.62 -3.17
C ARG A 144 20.08 1.05 -4.31
N ASN A 145 19.91 -0.23 -4.63
CA ASN A 145 20.55 -0.84 -5.79
C ASN A 145 19.81 -0.55 -7.11
N ARG A 146 18.76 0.30 -7.09
CA ARG A 146 17.84 0.60 -8.20
C ARG A 146 17.02 -0.61 -8.67
N ASP A 147 16.91 -1.67 -7.86
CA ASP A 147 15.90 -2.70 -8.10
C ASP A 147 14.52 -2.12 -7.79
N TYR A 148 13.53 -2.45 -8.59
CA TYR A 148 12.18 -1.91 -8.42
C TYR A 148 11.10 -2.88 -8.88
N ALA A 149 9.90 -2.65 -8.39
CA ALA A 149 8.67 -3.26 -8.87
C ALA A 149 7.50 -2.30 -8.66
N VAL A 150 6.57 -2.25 -9.60
CA VAL A 150 5.43 -1.33 -9.55
C VAL A 150 4.13 -2.09 -9.71
N LEU A 151 3.18 -1.79 -8.84
CA LEU A 151 1.80 -2.25 -8.95
C LEU A 151 0.87 -1.07 -9.17
N HIS A 152 -0.07 -1.19 -10.10
CA HIS A 152 -1.27 -0.38 -10.10
C HIS A 152 -2.28 -1.01 -9.15
N ARG A 153 -2.85 -0.19 -8.25
CA ARG A 153 -3.90 -0.62 -7.33
C ARG A 153 -5.24 -0.08 -7.80
N ASP A 154 -6.18 -0.98 -7.96
CA ASP A 154 -7.53 -0.67 -8.41
C ASP A 154 -8.52 -0.97 -7.27
N PRO A 155 -9.47 -0.06 -6.97
CA PRO A 155 -10.46 -0.30 -5.94
C PRO A 155 -11.26 -1.58 -6.16
N ALA A 156 -11.82 -2.12 -5.08
CA ALA A 156 -12.71 -3.27 -5.16
C ALA A 156 -13.85 -2.99 -6.14
N HIS A 157 -14.06 -3.92 -7.08
CA HIS A 157 -15.07 -3.82 -8.12
C HIS A 157 -15.56 -5.20 -8.55
N VAL A 158 -16.69 -5.22 -9.25
CA VAL A 158 -17.20 -6.39 -9.96
C VAL A 158 -17.49 -6.01 -11.41
N TYR A 159 -17.52 -7.01 -12.28
CA TYR A 159 -17.97 -6.85 -13.66
C TYR A 159 -19.37 -7.44 -13.82
N GLY A 160 -20.26 -6.65 -14.40
CA GLY A 160 -21.60 -7.10 -14.76
C GLY A 160 -21.56 -8.23 -15.78
N ASP A 161 -22.45 -9.19 -15.64
CA ASP A 161 -22.71 -10.28 -16.61
C ASP A 161 -24.09 -10.16 -17.26
N GLY A 162 -24.89 -9.18 -16.84
CA GLY A 162 -26.25 -8.95 -17.35
C GLY A 162 -27.33 -9.85 -16.70
N GLU A 163 -26.94 -10.72 -15.77
CA GLU A 163 -27.83 -11.74 -15.16
C GLU A 163 -27.88 -11.63 -13.63
N HIS A 164 -26.72 -11.42 -12.97
CA HIS A 164 -26.60 -11.41 -11.52
C HIS A 164 -26.55 -10.00 -10.94
N SER A 165 -27.13 -9.86 -9.76
CA SER A 165 -27.04 -8.64 -8.95
C SER A 165 -25.62 -8.41 -8.43
N ILE A 166 -25.28 -7.17 -8.06
CA ILE A 166 -23.99 -6.82 -7.45
C ILE A 166 -23.67 -7.72 -6.25
N LYS A 167 -24.68 -8.00 -5.40
CA LYS A 167 -24.53 -8.90 -4.25
C LYS A 167 -24.11 -10.31 -4.67
N GLU A 168 -24.73 -10.84 -5.71
CA GLU A 168 -24.42 -12.19 -6.24
C GLU A 168 -23.04 -12.19 -6.91
N LEU A 169 -22.71 -11.15 -7.69
CA LEU A 169 -21.39 -10.99 -8.32
C LEU A 169 -20.27 -10.93 -7.28
N ILE A 170 -20.48 -10.23 -6.15
CA ILE A 170 -19.51 -10.22 -5.03
C ILE A 170 -19.35 -11.63 -4.45
N ALA A 171 -20.43 -12.37 -4.26
CA ALA A 171 -20.37 -13.72 -3.71
C ALA A 171 -19.62 -14.69 -4.67
N ILE A 172 -19.89 -14.60 -5.97
CA ILE A 172 -19.19 -15.36 -7.02
C ILE A 172 -17.71 -15.02 -7.02
N GLU A 173 -17.36 -13.73 -7.02
CA GLU A 173 -15.98 -13.27 -7.01
C GLU A 173 -15.24 -13.74 -5.74
N ASN A 174 -15.84 -13.59 -4.56
CA ASN A 174 -15.25 -14.05 -3.31
C ASN A 174 -15.05 -15.57 -3.28
N TYR A 175 -15.98 -16.34 -3.83
CA TYR A 175 -15.81 -17.79 -3.98
C TYR A 175 -14.58 -18.12 -4.85
N CYS A 176 -14.38 -17.40 -5.95
CA CYS A 176 -13.18 -17.55 -6.80
C CYS A 176 -11.89 -17.16 -6.04
N ARG A 177 -11.93 -16.07 -5.25
CA ARG A 177 -10.78 -15.58 -4.47
C ARG A 177 -10.36 -16.53 -3.34
N MET A 178 -11.28 -17.26 -2.74
CA MET A 178 -10.97 -18.26 -1.71
C MET A 178 -10.25 -19.51 -2.26
N ASN A 179 -10.11 -19.66 -3.58
CA ASN A 179 -9.41 -20.78 -4.15
C ASN A 179 -7.90 -20.71 -3.82
N PRO A 180 -7.31 -21.73 -3.14
CA PRO A 180 -5.89 -21.74 -2.76
C PRO A 180 -4.93 -21.61 -3.94
N ARG A 181 -5.37 -21.92 -5.15
CA ARG A 181 -4.56 -21.82 -6.38
C ARG A 181 -4.49 -20.41 -6.94
N THR A 182 -5.42 -19.54 -6.54
CA THR A 182 -5.52 -18.15 -7.01
C THR A 182 -5.32 -17.11 -5.89
N ASN A 183 -4.84 -17.52 -4.72
CA ASN A 183 -4.74 -16.76 -3.45
C ASN A 183 -3.92 -15.45 -3.50
N ALA A 184 -4.02 -14.69 -4.58
CA ALA A 184 -3.43 -13.36 -4.68
C ALA A 184 -4.37 -12.26 -4.20
N LEU A 185 -5.65 -12.57 -4.01
CA LEU A 185 -6.69 -11.58 -3.77
C LEU A 185 -7.31 -11.77 -2.38
N CYS A 186 -7.46 -10.67 -1.65
CA CYS A 186 -8.30 -10.63 -0.46
C CYS A 186 -9.78 -10.64 -0.87
N GLU A 187 -10.63 -11.18 -0.01
CA GLU A 187 -12.08 -11.10 -0.22
C GLU A 187 -12.56 -9.65 -0.32
N ILE A 188 -13.56 -9.43 -1.15
CA ILE A 188 -14.28 -8.17 -1.19
C ILE A 188 -15.12 -8.09 0.08
N LEU A 189 -14.73 -7.17 0.97
CA LEU A 189 -15.38 -7.00 2.26
C LEU A 189 -16.68 -6.20 2.08
N VAL A 190 -17.79 -6.77 2.54
CA VAL A 190 -19.10 -6.12 2.50
C VAL A 190 -19.37 -5.49 3.88
N ASP A 191 -19.35 -4.17 3.95
CA ASP A 191 -19.55 -3.40 5.16
C ASP A 191 -20.36 -2.12 4.93
N ASP A 192 -20.64 -1.37 5.99
CA ASP A 192 -21.40 -0.12 5.94
C ASP A 192 -20.79 0.94 5.02
N GLU A 193 -19.46 0.95 4.85
CA GLU A 193 -18.78 1.91 3.97
C GLU A 193 -19.05 1.59 2.51
N MET A 194 -19.03 0.32 2.14
CA MET A 194 -19.40 -0.14 0.81
C MET A 194 -20.85 0.23 0.50
N TYR A 195 -21.79 -0.07 1.42
CA TYR A 195 -23.21 0.27 1.22
C TYR A 195 -23.40 1.78 1.02
N LYS A 196 -22.72 2.62 1.80
CA LYS A 196 -22.78 4.08 1.65
C LYS A 196 -22.22 4.54 0.31
N TYR A 197 -21.10 3.98 -0.12
CA TYR A 197 -20.45 4.33 -1.39
C TYR A 197 -21.35 3.96 -2.58
N ILE A 198 -21.85 2.74 -2.63
CA ILE A 198 -22.77 2.26 -3.69
C ILE A 198 -24.00 3.15 -3.76
N LYS A 199 -24.64 3.41 -2.61
CA LYS A 199 -25.84 4.26 -2.52
C LYS A 199 -25.57 5.70 -2.98
N ALA A 200 -24.42 6.28 -2.62
CA ALA A 200 -24.03 7.63 -3.04
C ALA A 200 -23.82 7.74 -4.57
N ASN A 201 -23.50 6.63 -5.24
CA ASN A 201 -23.41 6.54 -6.69
C ASN A 201 -24.74 6.15 -7.38
N GLY A 202 -25.86 6.15 -6.65
CA GLY A 202 -27.18 5.83 -7.21
C GLY A 202 -27.39 4.35 -7.52
N ILE A 203 -26.57 3.46 -6.97
CA ILE A 203 -26.57 2.02 -7.21
C ILE A 203 -27.06 1.30 -5.94
N SER A 204 -27.64 0.11 -6.08
CA SER A 204 -28.00 -0.76 -4.97
C SER A 204 -27.32 -2.12 -5.12
N MET A 205 -27.28 -2.91 -4.04
CA MET A 205 -26.76 -4.28 -4.08
C MET A 205 -27.58 -5.23 -4.96
N ASP A 206 -28.85 -4.88 -5.20
CA ASP A 206 -29.78 -5.65 -6.05
C ASP A 206 -29.74 -5.18 -7.51
N THR A 207 -28.93 -4.17 -7.85
CA THR A 207 -28.75 -3.72 -9.23
C THR A 207 -28.06 -4.83 -10.03
N ILE A 208 -28.57 -5.12 -11.23
CA ILE A 208 -27.95 -6.03 -12.19
C ILE A 208 -27.20 -5.19 -13.22
N PRO A 209 -25.84 -5.16 -13.16
CA PRO A 209 -25.05 -4.39 -14.10
C PRO A 209 -25.04 -5.05 -15.49
N THR A 210 -24.95 -4.23 -16.53
CA THR A 210 -24.88 -4.76 -17.90
C THR A 210 -23.59 -5.55 -18.12
N LEU A 211 -23.61 -6.44 -19.14
CA LEU A 211 -22.46 -7.28 -19.48
C LEU A 211 -21.19 -6.43 -19.74
N GLY A 212 -20.12 -6.68 -18.98
CA GLY A 212 -18.85 -5.99 -19.07
C GLY A 212 -18.80 -4.65 -18.35
N GLU A 213 -19.89 -4.21 -17.74
CA GLU A 213 -19.92 -2.98 -16.93
C GLU A 213 -19.08 -3.17 -15.66
N LYS A 214 -18.10 -2.27 -15.46
CA LYS A 214 -17.27 -2.25 -14.25
C LYS A 214 -17.91 -1.40 -13.19
N VAL A 215 -18.33 -2.03 -12.09
CA VAL A 215 -18.95 -1.36 -10.95
C VAL A 215 -17.98 -1.31 -9.78
N TYR A 216 -17.49 -0.11 -9.45
CA TYR A 216 -16.68 0.10 -8.26
C TYR A 216 -17.52 0.01 -6.99
N LEU A 217 -16.98 -0.68 -6.00
CA LEU A 217 -17.64 -0.96 -4.72
C LEU A 217 -17.11 -0.08 -3.59
N ARG A 218 -15.93 0.56 -3.80
CA ARG A 218 -15.26 1.44 -2.84
C ARG A 218 -14.48 2.55 -3.55
N PRO A 219 -14.23 3.68 -2.88
CA PRO A 219 -13.45 4.77 -3.46
C PRO A 219 -11.93 4.53 -3.38
N ASN A 220 -11.47 3.71 -2.45
CA ASN A 220 -10.03 3.47 -2.19
C ASN A 220 -9.57 2.13 -2.75
N SER A 221 -8.28 2.07 -3.09
CA SER A 221 -7.62 0.91 -3.70
C SER A 221 -7.02 -0.06 -2.68
N ASN A 222 -7.56 -0.10 -1.44
CA ASN A 222 -7.03 -0.95 -0.38
C ASN A 222 -7.24 -2.44 -0.72
N VAL A 223 -6.12 -3.17 -0.88
CA VAL A 223 -6.13 -4.59 -1.23
C VAL A 223 -6.77 -5.44 -0.12
N ALA A 224 -6.56 -5.11 1.15
CA ALA A 224 -7.18 -5.81 2.28
C ALA A 224 -8.71 -5.72 2.29
N MET A 225 -9.29 -4.76 1.57
CA MET A 225 -10.73 -4.56 1.43
C MET A 225 -11.28 -5.08 0.10
N GLY A 226 -10.50 -5.88 -0.61
CA GLY A 226 -10.88 -6.49 -1.88
C GLY A 226 -10.39 -5.76 -3.13
N GLY A 227 -9.52 -4.75 -3.00
CA GLY A 227 -8.86 -4.12 -4.13
C GLY A 227 -7.98 -5.09 -4.91
N ILE A 228 -7.66 -4.74 -6.16
CA ILE A 228 -6.88 -5.56 -7.07
C ILE A 228 -5.51 -4.90 -7.31
N CYS A 229 -4.46 -5.73 -7.38
CA CYS A 229 -3.13 -5.30 -7.81
C CYS A 229 -2.82 -5.84 -9.20
N GLU A 230 -2.39 -4.96 -10.08
CA GLU A 230 -1.90 -5.29 -11.41
C GLU A 230 -0.42 -4.93 -11.51
N ASP A 231 0.41 -5.84 -12.05
CA ASP A 231 1.83 -5.56 -12.29
C ASP A 231 2.00 -4.51 -13.39
N TYR A 232 2.64 -3.41 -13.04
CA TYR A 232 2.94 -2.28 -13.92
C TYR A 232 4.45 -2.08 -14.13
N THR A 233 5.28 -2.97 -13.63
CA THR A 233 6.74 -2.82 -13.61
C THR A 233 7.34 -2.47 -14.97
N ASP A 234 6.87 -3.15 -16.03
CA ASP A 234 7.35 -2.93 -17.40
C ASP A 234 6.61 -1.79 -18.14
N ARG A 235 5.59 -1.18 -17.50
CA ARG A 235 4.69 -0.20 -18.17
C ARG A 235 4.77 1.19 -17.58
N VAL A 236 5.38 1.32 -16.40
CA VAL A 236 5.51 2.60 -15.72
C VAL A 236 6.55 3.47 -16.40
N HIS A 237 6.32 4.79 -16.41
CA HIS A 237 7.32 5.72 -16.92
C HIS A 237 8.61 5.68 -16.08
N PRO A 238 9.80 5.71 -16.68
CA PRO A 238 11.08 5.62 -15.96
C PRO A 238 11.25 6.67 -14.84
N SER A 239 10.63 7.84 -14.95
CA SER A 239 10.66 8.89 -13.93
C SER A 239 10.17 8.43 -12.55
N VAL A 240 9.28 7.45 -12.50
CA VAL A 240 8.80 6.89 -11.22
C VAL A 240 9.93 6.27 -10.41
N ILE A 241 10.91 5.68 -11.08
CA ILE A 241 12.08 5.08 -10.44
C ILE A 241 13.01 6.19 -9.93
N ASP A 242 13.21 7.24 -10.71
CA ASP A 242 14.02 8.39 -10.31
C ASP A 242 13.40 9.13 -9.11
N ILE A 243 12.07 9.24 -9.07
CA ILE A 243 11.36 9.75 -7.90
C ILE A 243 11.60 8.82 -6.70
N GLY A 244 11.50 7.50 -6.88
CA GLY A 244 11.80 6.53 -5.84
C GLY A 244 13.23 6.66 -5.28
N MET A 245 14.21 6.90 -6.15
CA MET A 245 15.61 7.16 -5.73
C MET A 245 15.72 8.46 -4.93
N LYS A 246 15.05 9.54 -5.35
CA LYS A 246 15.00 10.79 -4.58
C LYS A 246 14.38 10.60 -3.20
N VAL A 247 13.37 9.76 -3.08
CA VAL A 247 12.80 9.40 -1.76
C VAL A 247 13.84 8.71 -0.88
N LEU A 248 14.59 7.74 -1.41
CA LEU A 248 15.66 7.07 -0.67
C LEU A 248 16.79 8.04 -0.27
N GLU A 249 17.09 9.04 -1.09
CA GLU A 249 18.06 10.10 -0.79
C GLU A 249 17.56 11.06 0.30
N ALA A 250 16.26 11.38 0.27
CA ALA A 250 15.62 12.24 1.28
C ALA A 250 15.59 11.61 2.69
N PHE A 251 15.68 10.28 2.77
CA PHE A 251 15.73 9.51 4.02
C PHE A 251 17.08 8.76 4.15
N PRO A 252 18.15 9.41 4.63
CA PRO A 252 19.47 8.82 4.71
C PRO A 252 19.49 7.52 5.53
N GLY A 253 20.09 6.48 4.97
CA GLY A 253 20.15 5.16 5.59
C GLY A 253 19.05 4.19 5.13
N LEU A 254 17.94 4.67 4.56
CA LEU A 254 16.85 3.83 4.10
C LEU A 254 17.30 2.89 2.97
N PRO A 255 17.26 1.55 3.15
CA PRO A 255 17.79 0.61 2.16
C PRO A 255 16.82 0.36 1.00
N TYR A 256 15.54 0.37 1.29
CA TYR A 256 14.42 0.20 0.36
C TYR A 256 13.18 0.91 0.90
N VAL A 257 12.20 1.12 0.06
CA VAL A 257 10.92 1.76 0.44
C VAL A 257 9.80 1.29 -0.47
N GLY A 258 8.60 1.16 0.11
CA GLY A 258 7.33 1.10 -0.63
C GLY A 258 6.72 2.48 -0.67
N ILE A 259 6.40 2.99 -1.84
CA ILE A 259 5.86 4.33 -2.06
C ILE A 259 4.45 4.20 -2.60
N ASP A 260 3.48 4.85 -1.96
CA ASP A 260 2.16 5.05 -2.51
C ASP A 260 2.12 6.38 -3.24
N SER A 261 1.85 6.33 -4.53
CA SER A 261 1.83 7.49 -5.42
C SER A 261 0.59 7.51 -6.28
N ILE A 262 0.24 8.70 -6.73
CA ILE A 262 -0.82 8.93 -7.72
C ILE A 262 -0.22 9.57 -8.97
N GLU A 263 -0.72 9.17 -10.14
CA GLU A 263 -0.42 9.78 -11.42
C GLU A 263 -1.20 11.10 -11.55
N GLN A 264 -0.56 12.17 -12.00
CA GLN A 264 -1.20 13.48 -12.05
C GLN A 264 -1.96 13.77 -13.31
N GLU A 265 -1.65 13.30 -14.44
CA GLU A 265 -2.40 13.40 -15.71
C GLU A 265 -1.73 12.54 -16.78
N GLN A 266 -2.48 12.15 -17.81
CA GLN A 266 -2.06 11.15 -18.81
C GLN A 266 -0.80 11.49 -19.63
N ASN A 267 -0.17 12.63 -19.43
CA ASN A 267 0.92 13.10 -20.29
C ASN A 267 2.11 13.71 -19.56
N ASP A 268 2.18 13.64 -18.24
CA ASP A 268 3.27 14.30 -17.53
C ASP A 268 3.92 13.36 -16.52
N ASP A 269 5.24 13.44 -16.41
CA ASP A 269 6.11 12.73 -15.47
C ASP A 269 5.79 13.04 -13.99
N SER A 270 4.62 13.55 -13.71
CA SER A 270 4.21 14.10 -12.43
C SER A 270 3.47 13.09 -11.59
N TYR A 271 4.21 12.37 -10.77
CA TYR A 271 3.66 11.59 -9.67
C TYR A 271 3.66 12.43 -8.40
N ARG A 272 2.58 12.32 -7.59
CA ARG A 272 2.55 12.83 -6.21
C ARG A 272 2.64 11.68 -5.23
N ILE A 273 3.50 11.81 -4.25
CA ILE A 273 3.66 10.78 -3.22
C ILE A 273 2.65 11.03 -2.10
N ILE A 274 1.83 10.03 -1.83
CA ILE A 274 0.82 10.06 -0.77
C ILE A 274 1.41 9.61 0.57
N GLU A 275 2.22 8.53 0.51
CA GLU A 275 2.74 7.83 1.68
C GLU A 275 3.99 7.03 1.32
N ILE A 276 4.88 6.85 2.30
CA ILE A 276 6.00 5.90 2.20
C ILE A 276 5.90 4.84 3.29
N ASN A 277 6.35 3.63 2.98
CA ASN A 277 6.31 2.48 3.87
C ASN A 277 7.70 1.86 3.97
N THR A 278 8.27 1.80 5.17
CA THR A 278 9.58 1.18 5.43
C THR A 278 9.50 -0.33 5.54
N VAL A 279 8.33 -0.87 5.88
CA VAL A 279 8.04 -2.30 5.91
C VAL A 279 6.95 -2.63 4.88
N PRO A 280 7.26 -2.52 3.58
CA PRO A 280 6.25 -2.68 2.53
C PRO A 280 5.76 -4.13 2.41
N GLY A 281 4.47 -4.31 2.14
CA GLY A 281 3.89 -5.62 1.85
C GLY A 281 4.48 -6.21 0.56
N VAL A 282 5.15 -7.36 0.66
CA VAL A 282 5.84 -7.99 -0.47
C VAL A 282 4.95 -8.95 -1.26
N HIS A 283 3.94 -9.54 -0.61
CA HIS A 283 3.09 -10.58 -1.19
C HIS A 283 2.33 -10.13 -2.44
N MET A 284 1.91 -8.86 -2.49
CA MET A 284 1.19 -8.27 -3.63
C MET A 284 2.03 -8.29 -4.92
N HIS A 285 3.34 -8.09 -4.81
CA HIS A 285 4.27 -8.12 -5.94
C HIS A 285 4.56 -9.55 -6.40
N PHE A 286 4.58 -10.51 -5.46
CA PHE A 286 4.76 -11.92 -5.80
C PHE A 286 3.56 -12.53 -6.53
N ARG A 287 2.37 -12.07 -6.19
CA ARG A 287 1.11 -12.61 -6.71
C ARG A 287 0.16 -11.48 -7.08
N PRO A 288 0.50 -10.66 -8.08
CA PRO A 288 -0.46 -9.70 -8.59
C PRO A 288 -1.66 -10.45 -9.19
N ALA A 289 -2.84 -9.83 -9.14
CA ALA A 289 -4.03 -10.41 -9.77
C ALA A 289 -3.88 -10.48 -11.30
N ILE A 290 -3.18 -9.50 -11.86
CA ILE A 290 -2.95 -9.35 -13.29
C ILE A 290 -1.46 -9.04 -13.49
N GLY A 291 -0.84 -9.68 -14.49
CA GLY A 291 0.53 -9.43 -14.88
C GLY A 291 1.54 -10.42 -14.32
N LYS A 292 2.83 -10.03 -14.22
CA LYS A 292 3.94 -10.89 -13.86
C LYS A 292 4.24 -10.84 -12.37
N SER A 293 4.66 -11.95 -11.80
CA SER A 293 5.23 -12.00 -10.45
C SER A 293 6.57 -11.28 -10.39
N GLN A 294 6.74 -10.37 -9.43
CA GLN A 294 7.98 -9.66 -9.15
C GLN A 294 8.57 -10.15 -7.83
N ASN A 295 9.78 -10.68 -7.87
CA ASN A 295 10.44 -11.25 -6.68
C ASN A 295 11.17 -10.18 -5.88
N ILE A 296 10.43 -9.24 -5.27
CA ILE A 296 11.04 -8.17 -4.49
C ILE A 296 11.74 -8.66 -3.21
N ALA A 297 11.35 -9.82 -2.66
CA ALA A 297 12.07 -10.39 -1.52
C ALA A 297 13.50 -10.79 -1.90
N LYS A 298 13.76 -11.13 -3.18
CA LYS A 298 15.14 -11.31 -3.67
C LYS A 298 15.95 -10.02 -3.48
N TYR A 299 15.39 -8.87 -3.86
CA TYR A 299 16.06 -7.58 -3.74
C TYR A 299 16.35 -7.22 -2.27
N MET A 300 15.41 -7.53 -1.37
CA MET A 300 15.60 -7.35 0.07
C MET A 300 16.73 -8.26 0.59
N VAL A 301 16.76 -9.55 0.21
CA VAL A 301 17.84 -10.48 0.58
C VAL A 301 19.18 -10.03 0.01
N ASP A 302 19.23 -9.44 -1.18
CA ASP A 302 20.44 -8.88 -1.77
C ASP A 302 21.04 -7.72 -0.96
N LEU A 303 20.20 -7.02 -0.20
CA LEU A 303 20.64 -5.94 0.69
C LEU A 303 21.05 -6.46 2.08
N ILE A 304 20.30 -7.45 2.61
CA ILE A 304 20.55 -8.02 3.95
C ILE A 304 21.78 -8.95 3.91
N PHE A 305 21.89 -9.79 2.89
CA PHE A 305 22.99 -10.76 2.70
C PHE A 305 23.67 -10.55 1.34
N PRO A 306 24.36 -9.40 1.14
CA PRO A 306 24.97 -9.06 -0.16
C PRO A 306 26.02 -10.07 -0.63
N GLU A 307 26.66 -10.77 0.29
CA GLU A 307 27.64 -11.83 0.04
C GLU A 307 27.04 -13.06 -0.65
N THR A 308 25.70 -13.21 -0.62
CA THR A 308 25.01 -14.38 -1.20
C THR A 308 24.52 -14.16 -2.63
N LYS A 309 24.71 -12.97 -3.21
CA LYS A 309 24.21 -12.63 -4.57
C LYS A 309 24.68 -13.59 -5.67
N HIS A 310 25.82 -14.21 -5.50
CA HIS A 310 26.44 -15.09 -6.50
C HIS A 310 25.98 -16.55 -6.43
N TYR A 311 25.24 -16.93 -5.39
CA TYR A 311 24.83 -18.32 -5.15
C TYR A 311 23.55 -18.74 -5.92
N GLU A 312 22.91 -17.88 -6.70
CA GLU A 312 21.70 -18.21 -7.46
C GLU A 312 21.96 -19.00 -8.77
N LYS A 313 23.21 -19.29 -9.13
CA LYS A 313 23.57 -20.07 -10.33
C LYS A 313 23.99 -21.49 -9.96
N GLY A 314 23.03 -22.35 -9.65
CA GLY A 314 23.28 -23.79 -9.54
C GLY A 314 22.52 -24.44 -8.40
N GLU A 315 21.68 -25.40 -8.77
CA GLU A 315 20.99 -26.42 -7.96
C GLU A 315 19.49 -26.26 -7.78
N GLU A 316 18.78 -26.66 -8.82
CA GLU A 316 17.37 -27.11 -8.71
C GLU A 316 17.19 -28.40 -7.88
N ASN A 317 18.26 -29.07 -7.45
CA ASN A 317 18.23 -30.46 -6.94
C ASN A 317 18.21 -30.61 -5.40
N GLY A 318 18.37 -29.55 -4.62
CA GLY A 318 18.43 -29.62 -3.14
C GLY A 318 17.07 -29.55 -2.44
N TYR A 319 16.06 -28.94 -3.07
CA TYR A 319 14.84 -28.52 -2.41
C TYR A 319 13.82 -29.62 -2.14
N GLN A 320 13.85 -30.73 -2.89
CA GLN A 320 12.88 -31.82 -2.70
C GLN A 320 13.17 -32.74 -1.50
N LYS A 321 14.37 -32.67 -0.91
CA LYS A 321 14.75 -33.53 0.22
C LYS A 321 14.40 -32.98 1.60
N SER A 322 14.23 -31.67 1.77
CA SER A 322 13.93 -31.06 3.07
C SER A 322 12.44 -30.98 3.42
N LEU A 323 11.56 -30.97 2.41
CA LEU A 323 10.10 -30.90 2.62
C LEU A 323 9.42 -32.24 2.96
N LYS A 324 10.19 -33.34 3.03
CA LYS A 324 9.66 -34.67 3.43
C LYS A 324 9.80 -34.96 4.94
N ARG A 325 10.13 -33.98 5.77
CA ARG A 325 10.33 -34.17 7.22
C ARG A 325 9.52 -33.22 8.10
N PHE A 326 8.43 -32.65 7.57
CA PHE A 326 7.45 -31.94 8.39
C PHE A 326 6.04 -32.40 8.02
#